data_acf9a4a8cf49ef01277928e2beb4d72e
#
_entry.id   acf9a4a8cf49ef01277928e2beb4d72e
#
_cell.length_a   1.000
_cell.length_b   1.000
_cell.length_c   1.000
_cell.angle_alpha   90.00
_cell.angle_beta   90.00
_cell.angle_gamma   90.00
#
_symmetry.space_group_name_H-M   'P 1'
#
loop_
_entity.id
_entity.type
_entity.pdbx_description
1 polymer ?
#
loop_
_entity_poly.entity_id
_entity_poly.type
_entity_poly.pdbx_seq_one_letter_code
_entity_poly.pdbx_strand_id
1 'polypeptide(L)'
;GRRVVLCAMRASYGALALAIMVLALSDKLNAYWVLAIALLAGLVRPSDLVVRNSLIGDTVPGSWLARAIGLSRTTMDSARIAGALAGAGLFATLGIGPAYMGVVALYALSFALTFGVAGRSTGYASDAASPWQELKAGLRYIRHTPQVLALMLLAFLVNLTAYPISMGLLPYVAKEIYALDQNGLGHLVAGYACGALLGSVIMILAGGARRPGRLMVIGTLVWYLTLVVFALQETKWPGFVVLLTIGVVQSMAMIAMSVTLLQITPEKFRGRIMGVRMLAVYGLPLGLLAAGGLVGWIGFAPTVWAYAVFGIVCTAYIAWRWRTVIWR
;
A
#
# COMPACT_ATOMS: atom_id res chain seq x y z
N GLY A 1 -25.03 8.40 -2.82
CA GLY A 1 -24.06 8.78 -3.85
C GLY A 1 -22.64 8.59 -3.35
N ARG A 2 -21.66 8.37 -4.24
CA ARG A 2 -20.24 8.13 -3.89
C ARG A 2 -19.62 9.22 -3.02
N ARG A 3 -20.05 10.48 -3.20
CA ARG A 3 -19.65 11.62 -2.35
C ARG A 3 -20.05 11.42 -0.89
N VAL A 4 -21.29 10.97 -0.62
CA VAL A 4 -21.78 10.73 0.75
C VAL A 4 -20.94 9.64 1.42
N VAL A 5 -20.61 8.59 0.68
CA VAL A 5 -19.73 7.50 1.17
C VAL A 5 -18.35 8.04 1.51
N LEU A 6 -17.74 8.89 0.66
CA LEU A 6 -16.47 9.54 0.96
C LEU A 6 -16.53 10.44 2.19
N CYS A 7 -17.57 11.26 2.31
CA CYS A 7 -17.76 12.09 3.50
C CYS A 7 -17.90 11.24 4.77
N ALA A 8 -18.69 10.15 4.72
CA ALA A 8 -18.83 9.23 5.84
C ALA A 8 -17.48 8.60 6.24
N MET A 9 -16.67 8.19 5.26
CA MET A 9 -15.32 7.65 5.53
C MET A 9 -14.39 8.69 6.16
N ARG A 10 -14.38 9.94 5.66
CA ARG A 10 -13.58 11.01 6.26
C ARG A 10 -14.03 11.33 7.68
N ALA A 11 -15.34 11.36 7.93
CA ALA A 11 -15.90 11.52 9.26
C ALA A 11 -15.51 10.36 10.18
N SER A 12 -15.55 9.11 9.70
CA SER A 12 -15.12 7.93 10.48
C SER A 12 -13.65 8.01 10.87
N TYR A 13 -12.75 8.33 9.92
CA TYR A 13 -11.34 8.51 10.24
C TYR A 13 -11.10 9.68 11.19
N GLY A 14 -11.80 10.80 11.02
CA GLY A 14 -11.73 11.93 11.93
C GLY A 14 -12.17 11.57 13.34
N ALA A 15 -13.29 10.83 13.48
CA ALA A 15 -13.79 10.35 14.75
C ALA A 15 -12.81 9.38 15.45
N LEU A 16 -12.20 8.46 14.69
CA LEU A 16 -11.19 7.54 15.22
C LEU A 16 -9.92 8.28 15.65
N ALA A 17 -9.47 9.27 14.88
CA ALA A 17 -8.35 10.13 15.26
C ALA A 17 -8.66 10.96 16.51
N LEU A 18 -9.88 11.50 16.61
CA LEU A 18 -10.36 12.22 17.78
C LEU A 18 -10.39 11.31 19.03
N ALA A 19 -10.83 10.07 18.87
CA ALA A 19 -10.82 9.09 19.97
C ALA A 19 -9.38 8.84 20.49
N ILE A 20 -8.40 8.65 19.60
CA ILE A 20 -7.00 8.52 20.03
C ILE A 20 -6.52 9.78 20.73
N MET A 21 -6.83 10.97 20.19
CA MET A 21 -6.46 12.24 20.79
C MET A 21 -7.00 12.37 22.20
N VAL A 22 -8.29 12.14 22.40
CA VAL A 22 -8.95 12.26 23.72
C VAL A 22 -8.38 11.24 24.70
N LEU A 23 -8.20 9.99 24.29
CA LEU A 23 -7.60 8.95 25.14
C LEU A 23 -6.16 9.26 25.52
N ALA A 24 -5.38 9.83 24.59
CA ALA A 24 -4.01 10.23 24.85
C ALA A 24 -3.91 11.44 25.80
N LEU A 25 -4.75 12.47 25.60
CA LEU A 25 -4.79 13.66 26.46
C LEU A 25 -5.34 13.37 27.88
N SER A 26 -6.14 12.31 28.02
CA SER A 26 -6.68 11.86 29.32
C SER A 26 -5.82 10.80 30.02
N ASP A 27 -4.63 10.48 29.48
CA ASP A 27 -3.72 9.43 29.95
C ASP A 27 -4.36 8.02 30.07
N LYS A 28 -5.47 7.80 29.32
CA LYS A 28 -6.19 6.51 29.27
C LYS A 28 -5.85 5.67 28.05
N LEU A 29 -4.92 6.13 27.19
CA LEU A 29 -4.53 5.41 26.01
C LEU A 29 -3.73 4.17 26.41
N ASN A 30 -4.20 2.99 25.98
CA ASN A 30 -3.52 1.71 26.16
C ASN A 30 -3.49 0.91 24.85
N ALA A 31 -2.73 -0.18 24.82
CA ALA A 31 -2.57 -1.02 23.62
C ALA A 31 -3.90 -1.56 23.08
N TYR A 32 -4.85 -1.88 23.96
CA TYR A 32 -6.16 -2.44 23.54
C TYR A 32 -6.99 -1.40 22.77
N TRP A 33 -7.01 -0.15 23.22
CA TRP A 33 -7.69 0.95 22.52
C TRP A 33 -7.05 1.22 21.17
N VAL A 34 -5.73 1.23 21.11
CA VAL A 34 -5.00 1.41 19.84
C VAL A 34 -5.34 0.29 18.86
N LEU A 35 -5.35 -0.98 19.30
CA LEU A 35 -5.72 -2.11 18.47
C LEU A 35 -7.17 -2.04 17.99
N ALA A 36 -8.11 -1.71 18.88
CA ALA A 36 -9.51 -1.58 18.52
C ALA A 36 -9.74 -0.47 17.46
N ILE A 37 -9.12 0.69 17.67
CA ILE A 37 -9.22 1.82 16.73
C ILE A 37 -8.53 1.47 15.40
N ALA A 38 -7.38 0.82 15.44
CA ALA A 38 -6.68 0.37 14.23
C ALA A 38 -7.50 -0.67 13.44
N LEU A 39 -8.19 -1.58 14.13
CA LEU A 39 -9.10 -2.55 13.52
C LEU A 39 -10.25 -1.83 12.79
N LEU A 40 -10.91 -0.89 13.45
CA LEU A 40 -12.01 -0.11 12.87
C LEU A 40 -11.53 0.72 11.66
N ALA A 41 -10.37 1.38 11.77
CA ALA A 41 -9.77 2.10 10.66
C ALA A 41 -9.43 1.17 9.48
N GLY A 42 -8.94 -0.04 9.78
CA GLY A 42 -8.65 -1.08 8.79
C GLY A 42 -9.87 -1.54 8.00
N LEU A 43 -11.03 -1.62 8.63
CA LEU A 43 -12.30 -1.98 7.96
C LEU A 43 -12.77 -0.92 6.96
N VAL A 44 -12.50 0.35 7.22
CA VAL A 44 -12.89 1.46 6.33
C VAL A 44 -11.94 1.60 5.13
N ARG A 45 -10.66 1.27 5.31
CA ARG A 45 -9.57 1.53 4.34
C ARG A 45 -9.78 0.98 2.92
N PRO A 46 -10.21 -0.27 2.70
CA PRO A 46 -10.40 -0.81 1.35
C PRO A 46 -11.45 -0.05 0.56
N SER A 47 -12.54 0.35 1.23
CA SER A 47 -13.63 1.10 0.61
C SER A 47 -13.19 2.50 0.18
N ASP A 48 -12.32 3.19 0.95
CA ASP A 48 -11.78 4.51 0.60
C ASP A 48 -11.00 4.50 -0.72
N LEU A 49 -10.13 3.51 -0.90
CA LEU A 49 -9.34 3.36 -2.13
C LEU A 49 -10.23 3.12 -3.36
N VAL A 50 -11.24 2.27 -3.22
CA VAL A 50 -12.17 1.94 -4.32
C VAL A 50 -12.99 3.16 -4.71
N VAL A 51 -13.60 3.84 -3.74
CA VAL A 51 -14.45 5.01 -3.98
C VAL A 51 -13.66 6.17 -4.57
N ARG A 52 -12.44 6.42 -4.09
CA ARG A 52 -11.57 7.47 -4.60
C ARG A 52 -11.14 7.22 -6.06
N ASN A 53 -10.69 6.01 -6.37
CA ASN A 53 -10.29 5.66 -7.75
C ASN A 53 -11.49 5.70 -8.70
N SER A 54 -12.66 5.31 -8.24
CA SER A 54 -13.90 5.39 -8.98
C SER A 54 -14.31 6.85 -9.28
N LEU A 55 -14.16 7.76 -8.31
CA LEU A 55 -14.45 9.18 -8.51
C LEU A 55 -13.49 9.83 -9.52
N ILE A 56 -12.21 9.47 -9.48
CA ILE A 56 -11.25 9.93 -10.50
C ILE A 56 -11.71 9.48 -11.88
N GLY A 57 -12.16 8.22 -12.02
CA GLY A 57 -12.67 7.69 -13.29
C GLY A 57 -13.92 8.39 -13.79
N ASP A 58 -14.80 8.85 -12.88
CA ASP A 58 -16.06 9.54 -13.25
C ASP A 58 -15.87 11.04 -13.56
N THR A 59 -14.83 11.66 -13.00
CA THR A 59 -14.61 13.11 -13.12
C THR A 59 -13.65 13.52 -14.22
N VAL A 60 -12.79 12.59 -14.65
CA VAL A 60 -11.71 12.88 -15.61
C VAL A 60 -11.97 12.18 -16.95
N PRO A 61 -11.90 12.90 -18.09
CA PRO A 61 -11.99 12.30 -19.40
C PRO A 61 -10.96 11.18 -19.60
N GLY A 62 -11.30 10.14 -20.36
CA GLY A 62 -10.46 8.96 -20.55
C GLY A 62 -9.02 9.25 -21.02
N SER A 63 -8.85 10.28 -21.87
CA SER A 63 -7.54 10.75 -22.35
C SER A 63 -6.62 11.30 -21.23
N TRP A 64 -7.19 11.78 -20.13
CA TRP A 64 -6.46 12.33 -18.98
C TRP A 64 -6.38 11.37 -17.78
N LEU A 65 -7.06 10.23 -17.86
CA LEU A 65 -7.18 9.29 -16.74
C LEU A 65 -5.82 8.80 -16.22
N ALA A 66 -4.90 8.47 -17.12
CA ALA A 66 -3.56 8.02 -16.75
C ALA A 66 -2.77 9.10 -15.99
N ARG A 67 -2.91 10.37 -16.44
CA ARG A 67 -2.29 11.53 -15.78
C ARG A 67 -2.90 11.79 -14.41
N ALA A 68 -4.22 11.70 -14.28
CA ALA A 68 -4.93 11.89 -13.02
C ALA A 68 -4.58 10.81 -11.99
N ILE A 69 -4.48 9.56 -12.40
CA ILE A 69 -4.03 8.45 -11.55
C ILE A 69 -2.57 8.65 -11.13
N GLY A 70 -1.70 9.05 -12.06
CA GLY A 70 -0.30 9.38 -11.77
C GLY A 70 -0.18 10.50 -10.74
N LEU A 71 -0.89 11.61 -10.93
CA LEU A 71 -0.92 12.73 -10.00
C LEU A 71 -1.45 12.32 -8.61
N SER A 72 -2.53 11.55 -8.58
CA SER A 72 -3.07 11.00 -7.33
C SER A 72 -2.03 10.15 -6.60
N ARG A 73 -1.27 9.33 -7.33
CA ARG A 73 -0.21 8.50 -6.76
C ARG A 73 0.94 9.34 -6.20
N THR A 74 1.44 10.30 -6.97
CA THR A 74 2.49 11.24 -6.53
C THR A 74 2.07 12.00 -5.28
N THR A 75 0.84 12.50 -5.23
CA THR A 75 0.28 13.17 -4.05
C THR A 75 0.28 12.26 -2.82
N MET A 76 -0.11 10.99 -3.00
CA MET A 76 -0.09 10.01 -1.88
C MET A 76 1.32 9.75 -1.37
N ASP A 77 2.27 9.57 -2.27
CA ASP A 77 3.65 9.25 -1.89
C ASP A 77 4.33 10.47 -1.25
N SER A 78 4.09 11.68 -1.76
CA SER A 78 4.54 12.93 -1.15
C SER A 78 3.93 13.17 0.23
N ALA A 79 2.62 12.91 0.39
CA ALA A 79 1.94 13.01 1.68
C ALA A 79 2.48 11.98 2.69
N ARG A 80 2.89 10.80 2.23
CA ARG A 80 3.53 9.79 3.09
C ARG A 80 4.87 10.26 3.63
N ILE A 81 5.71 10.89 2.79
CA ILE A 81 6.99 11.47 3.19
C ILE A 81 6.77 12.59 4.21
N ALA A 82 5.95 13.57 3.86
CA ALA A 82 5.65 14.70 4.71
C ALA A 82 5.02 14.25 6.05
N GLY A 83 4.08 13.30 6.00
CA GLY A 83 3.42 12.74 7.17
C GLY A 83 4.36 11.96 8.09
N ALA A 84 5.31 11.20 7.52
CA ALA A 84 6.30 10.46 8.31
C ALA A 84 7.22 11.42 9.09
N LEU A 85 7.74 12.47 8.43
CA LEU A 85 8.64 13.42 9.04
C LEU A 85 7.91 14.34 10.02
N ALA A 86 6.81 14.96 9.60
CA ALA A 86 6.03 15.85 10.44
C ALA A 86 5.39 15.12 11.63
N GLY A 87 4.83 13.93 11.39
CA GLY A 87 4.22 13.12 12.44
C GLY A 87 5.24 12.65 13.48
N ALA A 88 6.41 12.18 13.05
CA ALA A 88 7.48 11.79 13.96
C ALA A 88 8.01 12.99 14.77
N GLY A 89 8.23 14.14 14.14
CA GLY A 89 8.67 15.35 14.79
C GLY A 89 7.65 15.88 15.81
N LEU A 90 6.38 15.96 15.45
CA LEU A 90 5.31 16.38 16.37
C LEU A 90 5.15 15.42 17.55
N PHE A 91 5.24 14.11 17.29
CA PHE A 91 5.16 13.13 18.36
C PHE A 91 6.34 13.22 19.33
N ALA A 92 7.56 13.38 18.82
CA ALA A 92 8.78 13.47 19.65
C ALA A 92 8.83 14.75 20.50
N THR A 93 8.29 15.88 19.99
CA THR A 93 8.36 17.18 20.68
C THR A 93 7.16 17.48 21.57
N LEU A 94 5.96 17.08 21.13
CA LEU A 94 4.70 17.46 21.79
C LEU A 94 3.97 16.27 22.42
N GLY A 95 4.41 15.03 22.12
CA GLY A 95 3.71 13.83 22.52
C GLY A 95 2.53 13.44 21.60
N ILE A 96 1.90 12.31 21.91
CA ILE A 96 0.89 11.69 21.03
C ILE A 96 -0.41 12.51 20.97
N GLY A 97 -0.87 13.06 22.09
CA GLY A 97 -2.12 13.82 22.17
C GLY A 97 -2.13 15.04 21.24
N PRO A 98 -1.22 16.01 21.43
CA PRO A 98 -1.10 17.18 20.55
C PRO A 98 -0.77 16.83 19.09
N ALA A 99 0.02 15.76 18.83
CA ALA A 99 0.27 15.30 17.47
C ALA A 99 -1.03 14.89 16.76
N TYR A 100 -1.95 14.22 17.48
CA TYR A 100 -3.24 13.84 16.94
C TYR A 100 -4.21 15.02 16.76
N MET A 101 -4.03 16.17 17.42
CA MET A 101 -4.77 17.40 17.10
C MET A 101 -4.54 17.80 15.64
N GLY A 102 -3.29 17.75 15.16
CA GLY A 102 -2.97 17.99 13.76
C GLY A 102 -3.66 16.99 12.82
N VAL A 103 -3.69 15.71 13.18
CA VAL A 103 -4.36 14.67 12.41
C VAL A 103 -5.87 14.91 12.31
N VAL A 104 -6.53 15.27 13.42
CA VAL A 104 -7.96 15.61 13.48
C VAL A 104 -8.25 16.83 12.61
N ALA A 105 -7.43 17.89 12.68
CA ALA A 105 -7.59 19.09 11.85
C ALA A 105 -7.48 18.75 10.35
N LEU A 106 -6.52 17.91 9.96
CA LEU A 106 -6.38 17.46 8.57
C LEU A 106 -7.57 16.63 8.09
N TYR A 107 -8.14 15.77 8.93
CA TYR A 107 -9.36 15.03 8.58
C TYR A 107 -10.58 15.94 8.49
N ALA A 108 -10.71 16.93 9.37
CA ALA A 108 -11.78 17.94 9.30
C ALA A 108 -11.68 18.76 7.99
N LEU A 109 -10.47 19.20 7.64
CA LEU A 109 -10.20 19.88 6.37
C LEU A 109 -10.52 18.98 5.18
N SER A 110 -10.08 17.72 5.21
CA SER A 110 -10.36 16.74 4.15
C SER A 110 -11.88 16.50 4.00
N PHE A 111 -12.62 16.43 5.10
CA PHE A 111 -14.07 16.32 5.11
C PHE A 111 -14.70 17.55 4.46
N ALA A 112 -14.31 18.76 4.89
CA ALA A 112 -14.82 20.01 4.33
C ALA A 112 -14.56 20.12 2.81
N LEU A 113 -13.34 19.82 2.36
CA LEU A 113 -12.97 19.84 0.95
C LEU A 113 -13.76 18.81 0.12
N THR A 114 -14.15 17.68 0.72
CA THR A 114 -14.94 16.65 0.03
C THR A 114 -16.37 17.17 -0.30
N PHE A 115 -16.90 18.13 0.43
CA PHE A 115 -18.17 18.78 0.07
C PHE A 115 -18.11 19.57 -1.23
N GLY A 116 -16.96 20.13 -1.57
CA GLY A 116 -16.73 20.86 -2.82
C GLY A 116 -16.60 19.98 -4.07
N VAL A 117 -16.47 18.66 -3.90
CA VAL A 117 -16.37 17.74 -5.04
C VAL A 117 -17.73 17.63 -5.73
N ALA A 118 -17.80 18.11 -6.99
CA ALA A 118 -19.00 17.98 -7.81
C ALA A 118 -19.27 16.51 -8.10
N GLY A 119 -20.27 15.96 -7.40
CA GLY A 119 -20.77 14.62 -7.67
C GLY A 119 -21.59 14.60 -8.96
N ARG A 120 -20.95 14.69 -10.13
CA ARG A 120 -21.59 14.28 -11.37
C ARG A 120 -21.76 12.76 -11.31
N SER A 121 -22.91 12.34 -10.86
CA SER A 121 -23.44 11.03 -11.17
C SER A 121 -23.73 11.00 -12.68
N THR A 122 -22.69 10.80 -13.49
CA THR A 122 -22.92 10.26 -14.82
C THR A 122 -23.49 8.88 -14.56
N GLY A 123 -24.81 8.77 -14.73
CA GLY A 123 -25.54 7.54 -14.59
C GLY A 123 -25.07 6.50 -15.61
N TYR A 124 -23.93 5.89 -15.37
CA TYR A 124 -23.76 4.51 -15.72
C TYR A 124 -24.62 3.76 -14.70
N ALA A 125 -25.90 3.60 -15.07
CA ALA A 125 -26.70 2.51 -14.58
C ALA A 125 -25.87 1.26 -14.90
N SER A 126 -25.08 0.80 -13.95
CA SER A 126 -24.66 -0.58 -13.94
C SER A 126 -25.98 -1.34 -13.87
N ASP A 127 -26.31 -2.08 -14.92
CA ASP A 127 -27.29 -3.14 -14.83
C ASP A 127 -27.14 -3.77 -13.47
N ALA A 128 -28.23 -3.85 -12.71
CA ALA A 128 -28.27 -4.08 -11.27
C ALA A 128 -27.72 -5.47 -10.86
N ALA A 129 -26.49 -5.77 -11.23
CA ALA A 129 -25.75 -6.91 -10.72
C ALA A 129 -25.32 -6.61 -9.29
N SER A 130 -25.75 -7.42 -8.34
CA SER A 130 -25.33 -7.38 -6.95
C SER A 130 -23.80 -7.29 -6.88
N PRO A 131 -23.19 -6.48 -5.98
CA PRO A 131 -21.72 -6.41 -5.77
C PRO A 131 -21.08 -7.80 -5.62
N TRP A 132 -21.83 -8.74 -5.04
CA TRP A 132 -21.44 -10.13 -4.92
C TRP A 132 -21.38 -10.87 -6.27
N GLN A 133 -22.30 -10.58 -7.18
CA GLN A 133 -22.28 -11.15 -8.53
C GLN A 133 -21.11 -10.58 -9.35
N GLU A 134 -20.81 -9.30 -9.20
CA GLU A 134 -19.64 -8.67 -9.82
C GLU A 134 -18.31 -9.23 -9.31
N LEU A 135 -18.20 -9.46 -7.99
CA LEU A 135 -17.06 -10.12 -7.39
C LEU A 135 -16.91 -11.56 -7.91
N LYS A 136 -17.99 -12.35 -7.93
CA LYS A 136 -17.98 -13.71 -8.49
C LYS A 136 -17.57 -13.73 -9.97
N ALA A 137 -18.07 -12.77 -10.75
CA ALA A 137 -17.71 -12.66 -12.16
C ALA A 137 -16.22 -12.30 -12.33
N GLY A 138 -15.69 -11.41 -11.52
CA GLY A 138 -14.26 -11.07 -11.47
C GLY A 138 -13.39 -12.28 -11.10
N LEU A 139 -13.75 -13.01 -10.03
CA LEU A 139 -13.04 -14.22 -9.60
C LEU A 139 -13.10 -15.34 -10.65
N ARG A 140 -14.26 -15.53 -11.29
CA ARG A 140 -14.41 -16.49 -12.39
C ARG A 140 -13.51 -16.13 -13.57
N TYR A 141 -13.47 -14.86 -13.96
CA TYR A 141 -12.60 -14.37 -15.03
C TYR A 141 -11.11 -14.61 -14.70
N ILE A 142 -10.67 -14.29 -13.48
CA ILE A 142 -9.30 -14.52 -13.01
C ILE A 142 -8.94 -16.00 -13.11
N ARG A 143 -9.83 -16.90 -12.64
CA ARG A 143 -9.59 -18.35 -12.65
C ARG A 143 -9.45 -18.90 -14.07
N HIS A 144 -10.19 -18.36 -15.04
CA HIS A 144 -10.16 -18.78 -16.44
C HIS A 144 -9.13 -18.02 -17.28
N THR A 145 -8.44 -17.02 -16.73
CA THR A 145 -7.41 -16.25 -17.41
C THR A 145 -6.06 -16.43 -16.69
N PRO A 146 -5.26 -17.43 -17.10
CA PRO A 146 -4.02 -17.79 -16.38
C PRO A 146 -3.06 -16.64 -16.18
N GLN A 147 -3.06 -15.68 -17.09
CA GLN A 147 -2.23 -14.48 -17.03
C GLN A 147 -2.61 -13.57 -15.86
N VAL A 148 -3.92 -13.32 -15.72
CA VAL A 148 -4.45 -12.49 -14.64
C VAL A 148 -4.28 -13.19 -13.30
N LEU A 149 -4.47 -14.51 -13.28
CA LEU A 149 -4.25 -15.33 -12.08
C LEU A 149 -2.80 -15.23 -11.59
N ALA A 150 -1.82 -15.35 -12.49
CA ALA A 150 -0.40 -15.22 -12.13
C ALA A 150 -0.08 -13.86 -11.47
N LEU A 151 -0.63 -12.76 -12.03
CA LEU A 151 -0.45 -11.42 -11.47
C LEU A 151 -1.15 -11.26 -10.10
N MET A 152 -2.34 -11.86 -9.92
CA MET A 152 -3.04 -11.84 -8.64
C MET A 152 -2.29 -12.63 -7.57
N LEU A 153 -1.76 -13.80 -7.92
CA LEU A 153 -0.93 -14.60 -7.01
C LEU A 153 0.34 -13.84 -6.61
N LEU A 154 1.01 -13.19 -7.58
CA LEU A 154 2.19 -12.39 -7.28
C LEU A 154 1.83 -11.16 -6.41
N ALA A 155 0.71 -10.49 -6.69
CA ALA A 155 0.23 -9.38 -5.85
C ALA A 155 -0.06 -9.84 -4.42
N PHE A 156 -0.70 -10.99 -4.23
CA PHE A 156 -0.95 -11.57 -2.91
C PHE A 156 0.35 -11.97 -2.21
N LEU A 157 1.27 -12.61 -2.93
CA LEU A 157 2.56 -13.04 -2.42
C LEU A 157 3.38 -11.88 -1.85
N VAL A 158 3.53 -10.77 -2.59
CA VAL A 158 4.30 -9.62 -2.10
C VAL A 158 3.64 -8.94 -0.90
N ASN A 159 2.29 -8.94 -0.83
CA ASN A 159 1.57 -8.46 0.34
C ASN A 159 1.74 -9.40 1.55
N LEU A 160 1.85 -10.69 1.31
CA LEU A 160 2.05 -11.69 2.36
C LEU A 160 3.49 -11.67 2.92
N THR A 161 4.49 -11.44 2.06
CA THR A 161 5.90 -11.70 2.42
C THR A 161 6.82 -10.48 2.34
N ALA A 162 6.69 -9.61 1.34
CA ALA A 162 7.60 -8.48 1.15
C ALA A 162 7.18 -7.22 1.94
N TYR A 163 5.90 -6.83 1.87
CA TYR A 163 5.39 -5.65 2.57
C TYR A 163 5.45 -5.74 4.10
N PRO A 164 5.19 -6.90 4.75
CA PRO A 164 5.37 -7.04 6.19
C PRO A 164 6.76 -6.62 6.65
N ILE A 165 7.80 -7.02 5.93
CA ILE A 165 9.18 -6.68 6.25
C ILE A 165 9.49 -5.22 5.90
N SER A 166 9.14 -4.78 4.69
CA SER A 166 9.50 -3.45 4.17
C SER A 166 8.87 -2.29 4.93
N MET A 167 7.69 -2.49 5.51
CA MET A 167 6.94 -1.43 6.19
C MET A 167 6.36 -1.85 7.55
N GLY A 168 5.89 -3.08 7.66
CA GLY A 168 5.15 -3.51 8.83
C GLY A 168 6.04 -3.69 10.07
N LEU A 169 7.25 -4.21 9.90
CA LEU A 169 8.21 -4.44 10.97
C LEU A 169 9.20 -3.26 11.15
N LEU A 170 9.07 -2.14 10.43
CA LEU A 170 9.95 -0.98 10.61
C LEU A 170 9.95 -0.42 12.05
N PRO A 171 8.81 -0.35 12.78
CA PRO A 171 8.84 0.06 14.18
C PRO A 171 9.69 -0.88 15.06
N TYR A 172 9.61 -2.19 14.80
CA TYR A 172 10.44 -3.19 15.49
C TYR A 172 11.94 -2.98 15.17
N VAL A 173 12.29 -2.84 13.90
CA VAL A 173 13.67 -2.60 13.47
C VAL A 173 14.23 -1.31 14.05
N ALA A 174 13.45 -0.22 14.04
CA ALA A 174 13.87 1.05 14.60
C ALA A 174 14.17 0.93 16.09
N LYS A 175 13.27 0.31 16.84
CA LYS A 175 13.38 0.23 18.31
C LYS A 175 14.36 -0.84 18.78
N GLU A 176 14.19 -2.10 18.32
CA GLU A 176 14.89 -3.26 18.88
C GLU A 176 16.24 -3.54 18.19
N ILE A 177 16.43 -3.12 16.93
CA ILE A 177 17.68 -3.39 16.19
C ILE A 177 18.56 -2.14 16.15
N TYR A 178 17.98 -0.99 15.79
CA TYR A 178 18.76 0.24 15.63
C TYR A 178 18.75 1.14 16.89
N ALA A 179 18.00 0.78 17.93
CA ALA A 179 17.83 1.54 19.18
C ALA A 179 17.47 3.02 18.93
N LEU A 180 16.58 3.27 17.96
CA LEU A 180 16.16 4.60 17.54
C LEU A 180 14.87 5.03 18.25
N ASP A 181 14.72 6.34 18.39
CA ASP A 181 13.50 7.01 18.81
C ASP A 181 12.45 7.12 17.67
N GLN A 182 11.36 7.83 17.94
CA GLN A 182 10.29 8.08 16.96
C GLN A 182 10.79 8.87 15.75
N ASN A 183 11.72 9.81 15.94
CA ASN A 183 12.33 10.55 14.82
C ASN A 183 13.13 9.62 13.92
N GLY A 184 13.89 8.69 14.52
CA GLY A 184 14.62 7.66 13.80
C GLY A 184 13.71 6.78 12.95
N LEU A 185 12.58 6.33 13.50
CA LEU A 185 11.55 5.61 12.74
C LEU A 185 10.99 6.47 11.61
N GLY A 186 10.69 7.74 11.87
CA GLY A 186 10.22 8.69 10.85
C GLY A 186 11.19 8.81 9.68
N HIS A 187 12.50 8.87 9.94
CA HIS A 187 13.53 8.88 8.90
C HIS A 187 13.53 7.59 8.06
N LEU A 188 13.42 6.41 8.69
CA LEU A 188 13.37 5.15 7.97
C LEU A 188 12.15 5.06 7.04
N VAL A 189 10.97 5.44 7.54
CA VAL A 189 9.72 5.46 6.75
C VAL A 189 9.83 6.49 5.62
N ALA A 190 10.38 7.67 5.87
CA ALA A 190 10.61 8.68 4.86
C ALA A 190 11.60 8.21 3.79
N GLY A 191 12.69 7.53 4.19
CA GLY A 191 13.66 6.94 3.25
C GLY A 191 13.02 5.96 2.28
N TYR A 192 12.22 5.03 2.80
CA TYR A 192 11.45 4.12 1.96
C TYR A 192 10.48 4.86 1.02
N ALA A 193 9.76 5.87 1.52
CA ALA A 193 8.80 6.62 0.72
C ALA A 193 9.49 7.50 -0.35
N CYS A 194 10.65 8.09 -0.04
CA CYS A 194 11.50 8.79 -1.01
C CYS A 194 11.97 7.84 -2.11
N GLY A 195 12.41 6.64 -1.74
CA GLY A 195 12.75 5.59 -2.71
C GLY A 195 11.59 5.25 -3.63
N ALA A 196 10.38 5.06 -3.07
CA ALA A 196 9.19 4.77 -3.87
C ALA A 196 8.83 5.91 -4.83
N LEU A 197 8.99 7.16 -4.38
CA LEU A 197 8.80 8.34 -5.23
C LEU A 197 9.85 8.37 -6.37
N LEU A 198 11.12 8.17 -6.05
CA LEU A 198 12.18 8.09 -7.05
C LEU A 198 11.92 6.99 -8.09
N GLY A 199 11.50 5.80 -7.67
CA GLY A 199 11.13 4.71 -8.56
C GLY A 199 9.98 5.06 -9.50
N SER A 200 8.97 5.78 -9.02
CA SER A 200 7.86 6.25 -9.86
C SER A 200 8.30 7.34 -10.84
N VAL A 201 9.16 8.26 -10.42
CA VAL A 201 9.73 9.30 -11.29
C VAL A 201 10.60 8.67 -12.40
N ILE A 202 11.46 7.71 -12.04
CA ILE A 202 12.27 6.97 -13.03
C ILE A 202 11.35 6.31 -14.08
N MET A 203 10.25 5.67 -13.66
CA MET A 203 9.30 5.05 -14.57
C MET A 203 8.62 6.06 -15.51
N ILE A 204 8.32 7.27 -15.02
CA ILE A 204 7.74 8.35 -15.84
C ILE A 204 8.75 8.84 -16.87
N LEU A 205 9.99 9.16 -16.44
CA LEU A 205 11.05 9.67 -17.31
C LEU A 205 11.48 8.64 -18.36
N ALA A 206 11.46 7.35 -18.03
CA ALA A 206 11.73 6.27 -18.97
C ALA A 206 10.58 6.03 -19.98
N GLY A 207 9.47 6.79 -19.92
CA GLY A 207 8.31 6.58 -20.79
C GLY A 207 7.56 5.27 -20.52
N GLY A 208 7.70 4.72 -19.30
CA GLY A 208 7.18 3.41 -18.91
C GLY A 208 8.15 2.26 -19.20
N ALA A 209 7.73 1.04 -18.88
CA ALA A 209 8.53 -0.14 -19.15
C ALA A 209 8.24 -0.69 -20.56
N ARG A 210 9.27 -0.87 -21.38
CA ARG A 210 9.13 -1.54 -22.70
C ARG A 210 8.61 -2.98 -22.58
N ARG A 211 8.94 -3.67 -21.50
CA ARG A 211 8.52 -5.04 -21.17
C ARG A 211 8.08 -5.11 -19.71
N PRO A 212 6.87 -4.64 -19.40
CA PRO A 212 6.44 -4.47 -18.00
C PRO A 212 6.36 -5.80 -17.25
N GLY A 213 6.01 -6.91 -17.91
CA GLY A 213 6.01 -8.23 -17.29
C GLY A 213 7.40 -8.68 -16.80
N ARG A 214 8.46 -8.40 -17.58
CA ARG A 214 9.84 -8.71 -17.16
C ARG A 214 10.28 -7.82 -16.01
N LEU A 215 10.03 -6.51 -16.10
CA LEU A 215 10.38 -5.57 -15.04
C LEU A 215 9.68 -5.93 -13.73
N MET A 216 8.42 -6.35 -13.79
CA MET A 216 7.67 -6.82 -12.62
C MET A 216 8.35 -8.00 -11.93
N VAL A 217 8.71 -9.06 -12.69
CA VAL A 217 9.35 -10.26 -12.11
C VAL A 217 10.74 -9.94 -11.58
N ILE A 218 11.60 -9.33 -12.41
CA ILE A 218 12.97 -8.98 -12.02
C ILE A 218 12.96 -8.02 -10.84
N GLY A 219 12.12 -6.99 -10.87
CA GLY A 219 11.96 -6.04 -9.77
C GLY A 219 11.50 -6.72 -8.49
N THR A 220 10.56 -7.67 -8.56
CA THR A 220 10.12 -8.42 -7.37
C THR A 220 11.26 -9.29 -6.80
N LEU A 221 12.02 -9.97 -7.64
CA LEU A 221 13.19 -10.76 -7.20
C LEU A 221 14.27 -9.87 -6.57
N VAL A 222 14.59 -8.74 -7.19
CA VAL A 222 15.55 -7.76 -6.64
C VAL A 222 15.03 -7.20 -5.32
N TRP A 223 13.72 -6.95 -5.21
CA TRP A 223 13.12 -6.53 -3.94
C TRP A 223 13.36 -7.55 -2.82
N TYR A 224 13.13 -8.85 -3.05
CA TYR A 224 13.43 -9.88 -2.05
C TYR A 224 14.92 -9.94 -1.70
N LEU A 225 15.82 -9.82 -2.70
CA LEU A 225 17.26 -9.78 -2.44
C LEU A 225 17.66 -8.56 -1.59
N THR A 226 17.07 -7.39 -1.86
CA THR A 226 17.32 -6.20 -1.03
C THR A 226 16.76 -6.33 0.39
N LEU A 227 15.67 -7.11 0.59
CA LEU A 227 15.20 -7.45 1.94
C LEU A 227 16.20 -8.33 2.71
N VAL A 228 16.84 -9.28 2.03
CA VAL A 228 17.92 -10.09 2.64
C VAL A 228 19.07 -9.17 3.09
N VAL A 229 19.49 -8.24 2.23
CA VAL A 229 20.52 -7.26 2.58
C VAL A 229 20.06 -6.35 3.74
N PHE A 230 18.79 -5.96 3.78
CA PHE A 230 18.23 -5.15 4.87
C PHE A 230 18.31 -5.88 6.22
N ALA A 231 18.05 -7.17 6.25
CA ALA A 231 18.12 -7.97 7.47
C ALA A 231 19.54 -8.10 8.07
N LEU A 232 20.57 -7.79 7.28
CA LEU A 232 21.97 -7.78 7.72
C LEU A 232 22.42 -6.42 8.27
N GLN A 233 21.58 -5.40 8.18
CA GLN A 233 21.94 -4.06 8.65
C GLN A 233 21.67 -3.92 10.14
N GLU A 234 22.69 -3.53 10.89
CA GLU A 234 22.63 -3.31 12.34
C GLU A 234 22.60 -1.82 12.70
N THR A 235 22.79 -0.94 11.72
CA THR A 235 22.88 0.49 11.96
C THR A 235 21.95 1.30 11.06
N LYS A 236 21.57 2.50 11.53
CA LYS A 236 20.58 3.38 10.91
C LYS A 236 20.93 3.72 9.44
N TRP A 237 22.14 4.18 9.18
CA TRP A 237 22.48 4.76 7.87
C TRP A 237 22.53 3.75 6.75
N PRO A 238 23.21 2.59 6.87
CA PRO A 238 23.12 1.52 5.87
C PRO A 238 21.67 1.02 5.72
N GLY A 239 20.94 0.83 6.83
CA GLY A 239 19.54 0.43 6.79
C GLY A 239 18.67 1.44 6.03
N PHE A 240 18.89 2.74 6.21
CA PHE A 240 18.20 3.81 5.47
C PHE A 240 18.46 3.73 3.96
N VAL A 241 19.72 3.55 3.54
CA VAL A 241 20.10 3.44 2.11
C VAL A 241 19.45 2.20 1.48
N VAL A 242 19.45 1.08 2.19
CA VAL A 242 18.81 -0.16 1.71
C VAL A 242 17.29 0.03 1.62
N LEU A 243 16.65 0.67 2.59
CA LEU A 243 15.21 0.98 2.55
C LEU A 243 14.83 1.91 1.40
N LEU A 244 15.66 2.91 1.11
CA LEU A 244 15.48 3.77 -0.06
C LEU A 244 15.55 2.92 -1.34
N THR A 245 16.53 2.03 -1.45
CA THR A 245 16.66 1.10 -2.60
C THR A 245 15.45 0.17 -2.72
N ILE A 246 14.98 -0.39 -1.59
CA ILE A 246 13.76 -1.20 -1.54
C ILE A 246 12.57 -0.39 -2.09
N GLY A 247 12.42 0.87 -1.66
CA GLY A 247 11.36 1.74 -2.14
C GLY A 247 11.37 1.93 -3.65
N VAL A 248 12.55 2.20 -4.24
CA VAL A 248 12.74 2.34 -5.70
C VAL A 248 12.28 1.09 -6.43
N VAL A 249 12.87 -0.05 -6.07
CA VAL A 249 12.63 -1.34 -6.75
C VAL A 249 11.17 -1.77 -6.60
N GLN A 250 10.62 -1.66 -5.40
CA GLN A 250 9.22 -1.97 -5.11
C GLN A 250 8.26 -1.13 -5.96
N SER A 251 8.49 0.19 -6.03
CA SER A 251 7.64 1.10 -6.80
C SER A 251 7.66 0.73 -8.29
N MET A 252 8.83 0.50 -8.87
CA MET A 252 8.99 0.09 -10.27
C MET A 252 8.27 -1.25 -10.55
N ALA A 253 8.45 -2.25 -9.68
CA ALA A 253 7.80 -3.56 -9.81
C ALA A 253 6.27 -3.45 -9.74
N MET A 254 5.73 -2.64 -8.81
CA MET A 254 4.29 -2.48 -8.62
C MET A 254 3.63 -1.66 -9.73
N ILE A 255 4.31 -0.66 -10.28
CA ILE A 255 3.85 0.08 -11.46
C ILE A 255 3.82 -0.87 -12.66
N ALA A 256 4.89 -1.62 -12.90
CA ALA A 256 4.97 -2.61 -13.99
C ALA A 256 3.87 -3.67 -13.87
N MET A 257 3.58 -4.18 -12.66
CA MET A 257 2.46 -5.11 -12.40
C MET A 257 1.11 -4.48 -12.77
N SER A 258 0.90 -3.22 -12.40
CA SER A 258 -0.36 -2.50 -12.68
C SER A 258 -0.55 -2.31 -14.19
N VAL A 259 0.50 -1.91 -14.90
CA VAL A 259 0.50 -1.72 -16.35
C VAL A 259 0.22 -3.05 -17.06
N THR A 260 0.94 -4.11 -16.68
CA THR A 260 0.73 -5.46 -17.25
C THR A 260 -0.71 -5.92 -17.07
N LEU A 261 -1.25 -5.75 -15.86
CA LEU A 261 -2.63 -6.15 -15.56
C LEU A 261 -3.66 -5.40 -16.41
N LEU A 262 -3.47 -4.08 -16.60
CA LEU A 262 -4.35 -3.26 -17.43
C LEU A 262 -4.25 -3.61 -18.92
N GLN A 263 -3.05 -3.94 -19.41
CA GLN A 263 -2.83 -4.33 -20.80
C GLN A 263 -3.49 -5.66 -21.18
N ILE A 264 -3.44 -6.65 -20.27
CA ILE A 264 -4.02 -7.98 -20.54
C ILE A 264 -5.52 -8.06 -20.24
N THR A 265 -6.09 -7.06 -19.56
CA THR A 265 -7.50 -7.07 -19.14
C THR A 265 -8.35 -6.25 -20.09
N PRO A 266 -9.39 -6.85 -20.75
CA PRO A 266 -10.36 -6.12 -21.57
C PRO A 266 -11.03 -4.99 -20.77
N GLU A 267 -11.36 -3.88 -21.43
CA GLU A 267 -11.88 -2.67 -20.77
C GLU A 267 -13.07 -2.93 -19.85
N LYS A 268 -14.03 -3.75 -20.31
CA LYS A 268 -15.23 -4.12 -19.55
C LYS A 268 -14.95 -4.83 -18.21
N PHE A 269 -13.76 -5.45 -18.05
CA PHE A 269 -13.39 -6.18 -16.84
C PHE A 269 -12.39 -5.42 -15.96
N ARG A 270 -11.77 -4.32 -16.44
CA ARG A 270 -10.71 -3.58 -15.70
C ARG A 270 -11.15 -3.20 -14.29
N GLY A 271 -12.34 -2.61 -14.14
CA GLY A 271 -12.86 -2.22 -12.81
C GLY A 271 -13.02 -3.41 -11.87
N ARG A 272 -13.59 -4.52 -12.35
CA ARG A 272 -13.79 -5.74 -11.55
C ARG A 272 -12.46 -6.38 -11.14
N ILE A 273 -11.51 -6.46 -12.06
CA ILE A 273 -10.18 -7.02 -11.81
C ILE A 273 -9.39 -6.14 -10.82
N MET A 274 -9.48 -4.82 -10.94
CA MET A 274 -8.87 -3.90 -9.96
C MET A 274 -9.52 -4.03 -8.58
N GLY A 275 -10.83 -4.25 -8.51
CA GLY A 275 -11.53 -4.54 -7.25
C GLY A 275 -11.03 -5.84 -6.60
N VAL A 276 -10.91 -6.93 -7.38
CA VAL A 276 -10.37 -8.20 -6.87
C VAL A 276 -8.89 -8.07 -6.46
N ARG A 277 -8.10 -7.28 -7.19
CA ARG A 277 -6.70 -6.98 -6.79
C ARG A 277 -6.61 -6.38 -5.39
N MET A 278 -7.61 -5.60 -4.96
CA MET A 278 -7.64 -5.08 -3.59
C MET A 278 -7.71 -6.19 -2.54
N LEU A 279 -8.27 -7.35 -2.87
CA LEU A 279 -8.26 -8.50 -1.96
C LEU A 279 -6.84 -9.05 -1.72
N ALA A 280 -5.91 -8.86 -2.66
CA ALA A 280 -4.52 -9.25 -2.47
C ALA A 280 -3.83 -8.48 -1.31
N VAL A 281 -4.34 -7.28 -0.96
CA VAL A 281 -3.82 -6.49 0.17
C VAL A 281 -4.07 -7.20 1.51
N TYR A 282 -5.08 -8.07 1.61
CA TYR A 282 -5.34 -8.85 2.82
C TYR A 282 -4.26 -9.90 3.12
N GLY A 283 -3.34 -10.17 2.20
CA GLY A 283 -2.11 -10.90 2.49
C GLY A 283 -1.24 -10.19 3.54
N LEU A 284 -1.27 -8.86 3.60
CA LEU A 284 -0.42 -8.09 4.52
C LEU A 284 -0.71 -8.35 6.01
N PRO A 285 -1.95 -8.29 6.51
CA PRO A 285 -2.25 -8.66 7.89
C PRO A 285 -1.83 -10.09 8.25
N LEU A 286 -2.08 -11.04 7.35
CA LEU A 286 -1.69 -12.44 7.54
C LEU A 286 -0.16 -12.57 7.62
N GLY A 287 0.55 -11.90 6.71
CA GLY A 287 2.00 -11.86 6.71
C GLY A 287 2.58 -11.23 7.96
N LEU A 288 1.99 -10.14 8.46
CA LEU A 288 2.42 -9.46 9.69
C LEU A 288 2.20 -10.34 10.93
N LEU A 289 1.05 -11.00 11.05
CA LEU A 289 0.78 -11.91 12.16
C LEU A 289 1.79 -13.07 12.20
N ALA A 290 2.03 -13.70 11.04
CA ALA A 290 3.00 -14.77 10.92
C ALA A 290 4.44 -14.27 11.18
N ALA A 291 4.81 -13.10 10.64
CA ALA A 291 6.13 -12.51 10.85
C ALA A 291 6.37 -12.16 12.32
N GLY A 292 5.37 -11.60 13.02
CA GLY A 292 5.47 -11.28 14.45
C GLY A 292 5.73 -12.54 15.30
N GLY A 293 5.01 -13.64 15.03
CA GLY A 293 5.24 -14.91 15.69
C GLY A 293 6.63 -15.49 15.41
N LEU A 294 7.06 -15.47 14.15
CA LEU A 294 8.38 -15.97 13.74
C LEU A 294 9.51 -15.12 14.32
N VAL A 295 9.39 -13.79 14.33
CA VAL A 295 10.40 -12.91 14.94
C VAL A 295 10.56 -13.22 16.43
N GLY A 296 9.46 -13.50 17.14
CA GLY A 296 9.53 -13.90 18.55
C GLY A 296 10.19 -15.27 18.78
N TRP A 297 10.12 -16.16 17.81
CA TRP A 297 10.63 -17.53 17.95
C TRP A 297 12.06 -17.70 17.41
N ILE A 298 12.36 -17.22 16.21
CA ILE A 298 13.66 -17.44 15.53
C ILE A 298 14.46 -16.14 15.32
N GLY A 299 13.92 -14.99 15.72
CA GLY A 299 14.55 -13.68 15.53
C GLY A 299 14.23 -13.03 14.18
N PHE A 300 14.66 -11.75 14.04
CA PHE A 300 14.33 -10.92 12.88
C PHE A 300 14.98 -11.41 11.57
N ALA A 301 16.32 -11.54 11.56
CA ALA A 301 17.04 -11.86 10.33
C ALA A 301 16.64 -13.24 9.73
N PRO A 302 16.55 -14.34 10.50
CA PRO A 302 16.04 -15.62 9.98
C PRO A 302 14.61 -15.53 9.45
N THR A 303 13.74 -14.75 10.10
CA THR A 303 12.36 -14.51 9.62
C THR A 303 12.36 -13.83 8.26
N VAL A 304 13.18 -12.77 8.09
CA VAL A 304 13.29 -12.08 6.79
C VAL A 304 13.83 -13.01 5.71
N TRP A 305 14.83 -13.83 6.03
CA TRP A 305 15.39 -14.82 5.09
C TRP A 305 14.36 -15.86 4.68
N ALA A 306 13.59 -16.39 5.63
CA ALA A 306 12.51 -17.33 5.33
C ALA A 306 11.46 -16.72 4.38
N TYR A 307 11.03 -15.49 4.66
CA TYR A 307 10.10 -14.74 3.81
C TYR A 307 10.67 -14.46 2.42
N ALA A 308 11.94 -14.06 2.33
CA ALA A 308 12.61 -13.78 1.07
C ALA A 308 12.79 -15.04 0.23
N VAL A 309 13.26 -16.13 0.81
CA VAL A 309 13.43 -17.42 0.11
C VAL A 309 12.09 -17.92 -0.40
N PHE A 310 11.05 -17.94 0.46
CA PHE A 310 9.71 -18.32 0.05
C PHE A 310 9.19 -17.41 -1.09
N GLY A 311 9.37 -16.10 -0.96
CA GLY A 311 8.98 -15.12 -1.98
C GLY A 311 9.73 -15.31 -3.30
N ILE A 312 11.04 -15.55 -3.27
CA ILE A 312 11.87 -15.82 -4.46
C ILE A 312 11.41 -17.11 -5.15
N VAL A 313 11.26 -18.20 -4.40
CA VAL A 313 10.86 -19.51 -4.95
C VAL A 313 9.48 -19.41 -5.60
N CYS A 314 8.51 -18.82 -4.91
CA CYS A 314 7.16 -18.65 -5.46
C CYS A 314 7.16 -17.71 -6.69
N THR A 315 7.92 -16.60 -6.65
CA THR A 315 8.02 -15.68 -7.79
C THR A 315 8.68 -16.36 -8.98
N ALA A 316 9.76 -17.10 -8.78
CA ALA A 316 10.43 -17.88 -9.83
C ALA A 316 9.52 -18.96 -10.41
N TYR A 317 8.76 -19.67 -9.57
CA TYR A 317 7.77 -20.66 -10.00
C TYR A 317 6.66 -20.00 -10.86
N ILE A 318 6.10 -18.88 -10.41
CA ILE A 318 5.10 -18.12 -11.17
C ILE A 318 5.68 -17.66 -12.51
N ALA A 319 6.89 -17.12 -12.53
CA ALA A 319 7.57 -16.67 -13.74
C ALA A 319 7.86 -17.81 -14.73
N TRP A 320 8.24 -18.99 -14.23
CA TRP A 320 8.48 -20.19 -15.04
C TRP A 320 7.17 -20.79 -15.57
N ARG A 321 6.14 -20.94 -14.71
CA ARG A 321 4.86 -21.57 -15.07
C ARG A 321 4.08 -20.80 -16.12
N TRP A 322 4.15 -19.47 -16.09
CA TRP A 322 3.48 -18.56 -17.02
C TRP A 322 4.46 -17.76 -17.90
N ARG A 323 5.61 -18.37 -18.20
CA ARG A 323 6.70 -17.71 -18.98
C ARG A 323 6.25 -17.18 -20.34
N THR A 324 5.39 -17.88 -21.04
CA THR A 324 4.90 -17.51 -22.38
C THR A 324 4.12 -16.20 -22.41
N VAL A 325 3.67 -15.76 -21.25
CA VAL A 325 2.81 -14.59 -21.08
C VAL A 325 3.55 -13.44 -20.40
N ILE A 326 4.29 -13.77 -19.34
CA ILE A 326 4.98 -12.77 -18.51
C ILE A 326 6.22 -12.20 -19.21
N TRP A 327 6.88 -13.01 -20.05
CA TRP A 327 8.13 -12.62 -20.73
C TRP A 327 7.96 -11.95 -22.10
N ARG A 328 6.75 -11.75 -22.56
CA ARG A 328 6.44 -11.01 -23.79
C ARG A 328 6.66 -9.52 -23.70
#